data_72e647407b7266b7929e99c5e4e7527d
#
_entry.id   72e647407b7266b7929e99c5e4e7527d
#
_cell.length_a   1.000
_cell.length_b   1.000
_cell.length_c   1.000
_cell.angle_alpha   90.00
_cell.angle_beta   90.00
_cell.angle_gamma   90.00
#
_symmetry.space_group_name_H-M   'P 1'
#
loop_
_entity.id
_entity.type
_entity.pdbx_description
1 polymer ?
#
loop_
_entity_poly.entity_id
_entity_poly.type
_entity_poly.pdbx_seq_one_letter_code
_entity_poly.pdbx_strand_id
1 'polypeptide(L)'
;MLSPLALALSSNAAHADFRVCNATQSLVGVAIGYRAKSGWVTEGWWHVDPSTCKTLIEGALSSRYYYLYAEDAERGGRWDGPVNMCIAEKEFKISGVQDCFARGFQRAGFQEYDTGEQASWMVQLTDEPTTAGGNAGNATGTQ
;
A
#
# COMPACT_ATOMS: atom_id res chain seq x y z
N MET A 1 3.80 -19.58 52.36
CA MET A 1 2.84 -18.90 51.61
C MET A 1 3.39 -18.50 50.32
N LEU A 2 2.94 -19.10 49.28
CA LEU A 2 3.43 -18.84 47.96
C LEU A 2 2.46 -17.97 47.26
N SER A 3 2.86 -16.78 46.94
CA SER A 3 2.08 -15.92 46.15
C SER A 3 2.19 -16.35 44.71
N PRO A 4 1.12 -16.53 44.02
CA PRO A 4 1.20 -16.93 42.62
C PRO A 4 1.76 -15.75 41.86
N LEU A 5 2.80 -16.00 41.15
CA LEU A 5 3.29 -15.03 40.23
C LEU A 5 2.32 -14.99 39.10
N ALA A 6 1.60 -13.93 39.03
CA ALA A 6 0.78 -13.71 37.88
C ALA A 6 1.70 -13.28 36.76
N LEU A 7 1.99 -14.18 35.90
CA LEU A 7 2.65 -13.86 34.69
C LEU A 7 1.66 -13.12 33.84
N ALA A 8 1.82 -11.82 33.82
CA ALA A 8 1.08 -11.04 32.88
C ALA A 8 1.67 -11.35 31.54
N LEU A 9 1.02 -12.16 30.80
CA LEU A 9 1.34 -12.35 29.44
C LEU A 9 0.87 -11.12 28.72
N SER A 10 1.79 -10.23 28.45
CA SER A 10 1.44 -9.14 27.59
C SER A 10 1.36 -9.76 26.21
N SER A 11 0.18 -10.00 25.77
CA SER A 11 -0.01 -10.39 24.43
C SER A 11 0.21 -9.16 23.59
N ASN A 12 1.26 -9.13 22.85
CA ASN A 12 1.39 -8.18 21.80
C ASN A 12 0.39 -8.55 20.76
N ALA A 13 -0.70 -7.84 20.76
CA ALA A 13 -1.66 -8.02 19.73
C ALA A 13 -0.96 -7.66 18.42
N ALA A 14 -0.84 -8.61 17.55
CA ALA A 14 -0.28 -8.36 16.26
C ALA A 14 -1.18 -7.34 15.59
N HIS A 15 -0.63 -6.27 15.13
CA HIS A 15 -1.39 -5.28 14.39
C HIS A 15 -1.76 -5.89 13.05
N ALA A 16 -3.05 -5.95 12.78
CA ALA A 16 -3.52 -6.36 11.48
C ALA A 16 -3.74 -5.10 10.67
N ASP A 17 -3.05 -4.96 9.56
CA ASP A 17 -3.18 -3.76 8.75
C ASP A 17 -2.46 -3.95 7.40
N PHE A 18 -2.64 -2.98 6.52
CA PHE A 18 -1.84 -2.88 5.29
C PHE A 18 -0.96 -1.66 5.44
N ARG A 19 0.33 -1.84 5.37
CA ARG A 19 1.29 -0.81 5.69
C ARG A 19 2.33 -0.65 4.59
N VAL A 20 2.77 0.57 4.36
CA VAL A 20 3.83 0.85 3.39
C VAL A 20 4.97 1.53 4.12
N CYS A 21 6.16 1.03 3.89
CA CYS A 21 7.37 1.59 4.48
C CYS A 21 8.23 2.19 3.38
N ASN A 22 8.70 3.41 3.61
CA ASN A 22 9.50 4.13 2.62
C ASN A 22 10.97 4.00 3.00
N ALA A 23 11.68 3.14 2.29
CA ALA A 23 13.10 2.94 2.53
C ALA A 23 13.96 3.77 1.58
N THR A 24 13.39 4.81 1.01
CA THR A 24 14.14 5.73 0.14
C THR A 24 14.49 6.98 0.91
N GLN A 25 15.19 7.88 0.25
CA GLN A 25 15.58 9.15 0.86
C GLN A 25 14.68 10.29 0.41
N SER A 26 13.59 9.99 -0.27
CA SER A 26 12.67 11.00 -0.77
C SER A 26 11.29 10.85 -0.15
N LEU A 27 10.53 11.92 -0.17
CA LEU A 27 9.13 11.83 0.20
C LEU A 27 8.39 11.06 -0.90
N VAL A 28 7.55 10.14 -0.54
CA VAL A 28 6.82 9.31 -1.49
C VAL A 28 5.33 9.47 -1.29
N GLY A 29 4.59 9.61 -2.38
CA GLY A 29 3.13 9.62 -2.34
C GLY A 29 2.61 8.24 -2.76
N VAL A 30 1.67 7.69 -2.02
CA VAL A 30 1.18 6.33 -2.23
C VAL A 30 -0.32 6.32 -2.42
N ALA A 31 -0.78 5.52 -3.38
CA ALA A 31 -2.19 5.27 -3.60
C ALA A 31 -2.44 3.76 -3.53
N ILE A 32 -3.61 3.39 -3.06
CA ILE A 32 -3.95 1.98 -2.90
C ILE A 32 -5.27 1.67 -3.60
N GLY A 33 -5.37 0.47 -4.15
CA GLY A 33 -6.62 -0.01 -4.72
C GLY A 33 -7.05 -1.27 -4.01
N TYR A 34 -8.34 -1.43 -3.81
CA TYR A 34 -8.84 -2.60 -3.12
C TYR A 34 -10.32 -2.82 -3.48
N ARG A 35 -10.82 -3.97 -3.12
CA ARG A 35 -12.21 -4.31 -3.37
C ARG A 35 -13.04 -4.06 -2.12
N ALA A 36 -14.00 -3.15 -2.23
CA ALA A 36 -14.94 -2.88 -1.16
C ALA A 36 -16.24 -3.61 -1.48
N LYS A 37 -17.21 -3.53 -0.58
CA LYS A 37 -18.49 -4.18 -0.83
C LYS A 37 -19.15 -3.67 -2.09
N SER A 38 -19.00 -2.40 -2.36
CA SER A 38 -19.63 -1.78 -3.52
C SER A 38 -18.82 -1.93 -4.80
N GLY A 39 -17.67 -2.53 -4.77
CA GLY A 39 -16.82 -2.70 -5.93
C GLY A 39 -15.42 -2.18 -5.68
N TRP A 40 -14.71 -1.91 -6.75
CA TRP A 40 -13.32 -1.46 -6.67
C TRP A 40 -13.25 -0.01 -6.21
N VAL A 41 -12.26 0.27 -5.38
CA VAL A 41 -12.03 1.62 -4.84
C VAL A 41 -10.54 1.90 -4.91
N THR A 42 -10.17 3.12 -5.28
CA THR A 42 -8.79 3.56 -5.13
C THR A 42 -8.77 4.78 -4.22
N GLU A 43 -7.74 4.89 -3.41
CA GLU A 43 -7.57 6.02 -2.50
C GLU A 43 -6.14 6.50 -2.53
N GLY A 44 -5.93 7.76 -2.36
CA GLY A 44 -4.65 8.41 -2.26
C GLY A 44 -4.86 9.83 -1.80
N TRP A 45 -3.89 10.51 -1.43
CA TRP A 45 -2.46 10.12 -1.39
C TRP A 45 -2.03 10.07 0.06
N TRP A 46 -1.25 9.08 0.40
CA TRP A 46 -0.56 9.07 1.68
C TRP A 46 0.87 9.52 1.42
N HIS A 47 1.32 10.51 2.14
CA HIS A 47 2.70 10.98 2.00
C HIS A 47 3.53 10.31 3.08
N VAL A 48 4.51 9.54 2.65
CA VAL A 48 5.33 8.76 3.57
C VAL A 48 6.74 9.33 3.57
N ASP A 49 7.16 9.84 4.71
CA ASP A 49 8.49 10.44 4.83
C ASP A 49 9.58 9.38 4.74
N PRO A 50 10.80 9.76 4.35
CA PRO A 50 11.91 8.81 4.28
C PRO A 50 12.08 8.06 5.60
N SER A 51 12.36 6.80 5.50
CA SER A 51 12.64 5.93 6.66
C SER A 51 11.48 5.81 7.63
N THR A 52 10.26 5.99 7.15
CA THR A 52 9.07 5.81 7.99
C THR A 52 8.07 4.89 7.29
N CYS A 53 7.08 4.46 8.05
CA CYS A 53 5.99 3.63 7.52
C CYS A 53 4.66 4.29 7.78
N LYS A 54 3.68 3.98 6.97
CA LYS A 54 2.31 4.42 7.20
C LYS A 54 1.34 3.28 6.99
N THR A 55 0.32 3.24 7.82
CA THR A 55 -0.75 2.27 7.68
C THR A 55 -1.80 2.87 6.75
N LEU A 56 -2.09 2.17 5.66
CA LEU A 56 -3.08 2.62 4.70
C LEU A 56 -4.46 2.05 5.01
N ILE A 57 -4.52 0.82 5.47
CA ILE A 57 -5.77 0.19 5.86
C ILE A 57 -5.58 -0.38 7.25
N GLU A 58 -6.43 0.04 8.17
CA GLU A 58 -6.37 -0.45 9.53
C GLU A 58 -7.29 -1.65 9.70
N GLY A 59 -6.92 -2.55 10.54
CA GLY A 59 -7.72 -3.72 10.80
C GLY A 59 -7.33 -4.89 9.90
N ALA A 60 -7.92 -6.04 10.17
CA ALA A 60 -7.60 -7.24 9.42
C ALA A 60 -7.99 -7.07 7.96
N LEU A 61 -7.13 -7.52 7.07
CA LEU A 61 -7.38 -7.42 5.64
C LEU A 61 -8.54 -8.33 5.26
N SER A 62 -9.49 -7.78 4.51
CA SER A 62 -10.67 -8.51 4.13
C SER A 62 -10.62 -9.04 2.70
N SER A 63 -9.59 -8.70 1.96
CA SER A 63 -9.43 -9.16 0.60
C SER A 63 -8.09 -9.85 0.45
N ARG A 64 -7.97 -10.63 -0.59
CA ARG A 64 -6.70 -11.30 -0.88
C ARG A 64 -5.78 -10.40 -1.69
N TYR A 65 -6.33 -9.63 -2.62
CA TYR A 65 -5.51 -8.83 -3.53
C TYR A 65 -5.62 -7.35 -3.22
N TYR A 66 -4.47 -6.71 -3.17
CA TYR A 66 -4.38 -5.26 -3.00
C TYR A 66 -3.46 -4.70 -4.07
N TYR A 67 -3.63 -3.43 -4.38
CA TYR A 67 -2.93 -2.80 -5.50
C TYR A 67 -2.29 -1.50 -5.02
N LEU A 68 -1.04 -1.27 -5.40
CA LEU A 68 -0.34 -0.06 -4.99
C LEU A 68 0.26 0.65 -6.17
N TYR A 69 0.26 1.96 -6.08
CA TYR A 69 0.95 2.84 -6.97
C TYR A 69 1.63 3.91 -6.12
N ALA A 70 2.86 4.25 -6.43
CA ALA A 70 3.57 5.24 -5.64
C ALA A 70 4.45 6.10 -6.54
N GLU A 71 4.67 7.34 -6.10
CA GLU A 71 5.50 8.29 -6.82
C GLU A 71 6.52 8.91 -5.88
N ASP A 72 7.75 9.06 -6.38
CA ASP A 72 8.76 9.80 -5.67
C ASP A 72 8.47 11.28 -5.88
N ALA A 73 8.06 11.97 -4.85
CA ALA A 73 7.64 13.35 -4.96
C ALA A 73 8.78 14.32 -5.22
N GLU A 74 10.02 13.88 -5.07
CA GLU A 74 11.17 14.76 -5.21
C GLU A 74 11.98 14.48 -6.46
N ARG A 75 12.15 13.21 -6.83
CA ARG A 75 12.99 12.84 -7.95
C ARG A 75 12.22 12.33 -9.16
N GLY A 76 10.92 12.19 -9.03
CA GLY A 76 10.10 11.84 -10.17
C GLY A 76 10.03 10.37 -10.52
N GLY A 77 10.61 9.49 -9.74
CA GLY A 77 10.47 8.07 -9.96
C GLY A 77 9.13 7.55 -9.53
N ARG A 78 8.81 6.33 -9.89
CA ARG A 78 7.54 5.76 -9.47
C ARG A 78 7.64 4.25 -9.37
N TRP A 79 6.75 3.69 -8.58
CA TRP A 79 6.58 2.27 -8.41
C TRP A 79 5.21 1.94 -8.97
N ASP A 80 5.17 1.27 -10.13
CA ASP A 80 3.92 1.04 -10.82
C ASP A 80 3.83 -0.43 -11.26
N GLY A 81 2.79 -0.77 -11.97
CA GLY A 81 2.57 -2.14 -12.43
C GLY A 81 1.56 -2.17 -13.56
N PRO A 82 1.13 -3.37 -13.94
CA PRO A 82 0.31 -3.52 -15.14
C PRO A 82 -1.18 -3.36 -14.95
N VAL A 83 -1.66 -3.14 -13.74
CA VAL A 83 -3.11 -3.09 -13.51
C VAL A 83 -3.57 -1.65 -13.49
N ASN A 84 -4.34 -1.26 -14.49
CA ASN A 84 -4.78 0.13 -14.61
C ASN A 84 -5.92 0.44 -13.67
N MET A 85 -5.76 1.52 -12.91
CA MET A 85 -6.79 2.02 -12.00
C MET A 85 -6.82 3.53 -12.08
N CYS A 86 -7.76 4.14 -11.38
CA CYS A 86 -7.93 5.60 -11.45
C CYS A 86 -7.29 6.30 -10.28
N ILE A 87 -6.65 7.42 -10.56
CA ILE A 87 -6.08 8.29 -9.52
C ILE A 87 -6.49 9.73 -9.83
N ALA A 88 -6.22 10.62 -8.90
CA ALA A 88 -6.43 12.05 -9.11
C ALA A 88 -5.21 12.79 -8.59
N GLU A 89 -5.09 14.06 -8.97
CA GLU A 89 -3.93 14.85 -8.59
C GLU A 89 -3.90 15.13 -7.10
N LYS A 90 -5.05 15.45 -6.54
CA LYS A 90 -5.14 15.73 -5.12
C LYS A 90 -5.69 14.51 -4.40
N GLU A 91 -5.82 14.60 -3.10
CA GLU A 91 -6.33 13.50 -2.31
C GLU A 91 -7.64 12.99 -2.87
N PHE A 92 -7.84 11.68 -2.93
CA PHE A 92 -9.00 11.13 -3.60
C PHE A 92 -9.46 9.81 -2.99
N LYS A 93 -10.72 9.52 -3.23
CA LYS A 93 -11.30 8.19 -3.00
C LYS A 93 -12.26 7.97 -4.16
N ILE A 94 -11.88 7.10 -5.07
CA ILE A 94 -12.61 6.92 -6.33
C ILE A 94 -13.22 5.53 -6.37
N SER A 95 -14.51 5.47 -6.67
CA SER A 95 -15.21 4.20 -6.84
C SER A 95 -15.15 3.81 -8.30
N GLY A 96 -14.73 2.59 -8.56
CA GLY A 96 -14.62 2.08 -9.92
C GLY A 96 -13.27 2.40 -10.53
N VAL A 97 -12.81 1.50 -11.41
CA VAL A 97 -11.49 1.63 -12.01
C VAL A 97 -11.57 1.73 -13.53
N GLN A 98 -12.78 1.92 -14.07
CA GLN A 98 -12.96 2.02 -15.50
C GLN A 98 -13.19 3.47 -15.89
N ASP A 99 -12.86 3.76 -17.16
CA ASP A 99 -13.14 5.07 -17.76
C ASP A 99 -12.61 6.24 -16.94
N CYS A 100 -11.41 6.10 -16.42
CA CYS A 100 -10.82 7.12 -15.55
C CYS A 100 -10.84 8.49 -16.22
N PHE A 101 -10.30 8.58 -17.43
CA PHE A 101 -10.16 9.85 -18.11
C PHE A 101 -11.53 10.47 -18.41
N ALA A 102 -12.48 9.65 -18.87
CA ALA A 102 -13.80 10.17 -19.18
C ALA A 102 -14.53 10.69 -17.96
N ARG A 103 -14.20 10.17 -16.80
CA ARG A 103 -14.81 10.62 -15.55
C ARG A 103 -14.05 11.76 -14.87
N GLY A 104 -13.00 12.26 -15.52
CA GLY A 104 -12.24 13.39 -14.98
C GLY A 104 -11.07 12.99 -14.11
N PHE A 105 -10.67 11.72 -14.16
CA PHE A 105 -9.54 11.23 -13.37
C PHE A 105 -8.39 10.86 -14.29
N GLN A 106 -7.29 10.45 -13.69
CA GLN A 106 -6.13 9.97 -14.42
C GLN A 106 -6.04 8.47 -14.26
N ARG A 107 -5.41 7.82 -15.22
CA ARG A 107 -5.18 6.38 -15.15
C ARG A 107 -3.73 6.15 -14.76
N ALA A 108 -3.50 5.22 -13.85
CA ALA A 108 -2.16 4.83 -13.46
C ALA A 108 -2.07 3.32 -13.35
N GLY A 109 -0.90 2.79 -13.57
CA GLY A 109 -0.68 1.36 -13.46
C GLY A 109 -0.30 0.99 -12.03
N PHE A 110 -1.06 0.10 -11.43
CA PHE A 110 -0.84 -0.35 -10.06
C PHE A 110 -0.22 -1.74 -10.07
N GLN A 111 0.58 -2.01 -9.06
CA GLN A 111 1.17 -3.32 -8.84
C GLN A 111 0.25 -4.14 -7.94
N GLU A 112 -0.03 -5.37 -8.35
CA GLU A 112 -0.89 -6.26 -7.56
C GLU A 112 -0.07 -6.97 -6.50
N TYR A 113 -0.62 -7.09 -5.31
CA TYR A 113 -0.04 -7.86 -4.21
C TYR A 113 -1.03 -8.91 -3.76
N ASP A 114 -0.61 -10.18 -3.84
CA ASP A 114 -1.44 -11.30 -3.39
C ASP A 114 -1.10 -11.53 -1.93
N THR A 115 -1.98 -11.10 -1.04
CA THR A 115 -1.71 -11.23 0.38
C THR A 115 -2.13 -12.60 0.92
N GLY A 116 -2.69 -13.46 0.07
CA GLY A 116 -3.11 -14.78 0.49
C GLY A 116 -4.20 -14.68 1.53
N GLU A 117 -4.01 -15.35 2.63
CA GLU A 117 -4.96 -15.27 3.74
C GLU A 117 -4.36 -14.52 4.91
N GLN A 118 -3.37 -13.69 4.66
CA GLN A 118 -2.74 -12.93 5.72
C GLN A 118 -3.66 -11.82 6.22
N ALA A 119 -3.66 -11.61 7.52
CA ALA A 119 -4.44 -10.53 8.10
C ALA A 119 -3.73 -9.20 8.00
N SER A 120 -2.43 -9.21 7.74
CA SER A 120 -1.65 -7.98 7.60
C SER A 120 -0.61 -8.15 6.51
N TRP A 121 -0.19 -7.04 5.97
CA TRP A 121 0.78 -7.03 4.87
C TRP A 121 1.60 -5.74 4.91
N MET A 122 2.85 -5.81 4.49
CA MET A 122 3.70 -4.64 4.45
C MET A 122 4.47 -4.63 3.14
N VAL A 123 4.48 -3.49 2.48
CA VAL A 123 5.25 -3.30 1.27
C VAL A 123 6.37 -2.31 1.57
N GLN A 124 7.56 -2.62 1.13
CA GLN A 124 8.69 -1.71 1.32
C GLN A 124 9.08 -1.13 -0.03
N LEU A 125 9.14 0.19 -0.10
CA LEU A 125 9.59 0.89 -1.30
C LEU A 125 11.06 1.24 -1.16
N THR A 126 11.84 0.89 -2.17
CA THR A 126 13.29 1.14 -2.12
C THR A 126 13.68 2.09 -3.24
N ASP A 127 14.89 2.61 -3.14
CA ASP A 127 15.40 3.56 -4.12
C ASP A 127 15.61 2.96 -5.49
N GLU A 128 15.52 1.65 -5.64
CA GLU A 128 15.66 1.05 -6.88
C GLU A 128 14.38 0.92 -7.49
N PRO A 129 13.90 1.87 -8.14
CA PRO A 129 12.66 1.76 -8.78
C PRO A 129 12.85 0.79 -9.86
N THR A 130 11.89 0.12 -10.13
CA THR A 130 11.94 -0.74 -11.10
C THR A 130 12.10 -0.12 -12.34
N THR A 131 12.98 -0.41 -12.98
CA THR A 131 12.95 -0.09 -14.24
C THR A 131 12.19 -1.11 -14.82
N ALA A 132 11.81 -0.91 -15.84
CA ALA A 132 11.05 -1.78 -16.45
C ALA A 132 11.35 -3.10 -16.17
N GLY A 133 10.70 -3.72 -15.74
CA GLY A 133 10.89 -4.95 -15.47
C GLY A 133 11.36 -5.17 -14.23
N GLY A 134 11.70 -4.36 -13.78
CA GLY A 134 12.18 -4.53 -12.68
C GLY A 134 11.65 -5.15 -11.72
N ASN A 135 11.41 -5.37 -11.36
CA ASN A 135 11.06 -5.90 -10.56
C ASN A 135 10.68 -5.58 -9.54
N ALA A 136 10.27 -5.29 -9.70
CA ALA A 136 9.66 -4.83 -8.81
C ALA A 136 9.66 -5.54 -7.81
N GLY A 137 9.62 -6.17 -8.12
CA GLY A 137 9.51 -6.83 -7.26
C GLY A 137 10.12 -6.72 -6.24
N ASN A 138 10.61 -6.58 -6.40
CA ASN A 138 11.16 -6.50 -5.54
C ASN A 138 10.74 -5.95 -4.66
N ALA A 139 10.33 -5.60 -4.90
CA ALA A 139 9.90 -4.93 -4.06
C ALA A 139 9.48 -5.62 -3.10
N THR A 140 9.42 -6.11 -3.27
CA THR A 140 9.03 -6.69 -2.56
C THR A 140 9.42 -7.14 -1.68
N GLY A 141 9.93 -6.82 -1.60
CA GLY A 141 10.37 -7.18 -0.66
C GLY A 141 9.47 -7.57 0.15
N THR A 142 8.99 -7.85 -0.01
CA THR A 142 8.08 -8.15 0.53
C THR A 142 8.14 -9.20 1.04
N GLN A 143 8.14 -9.51 1.25
CA GLN A 143 8.09 -10.43 1.71
C GLN A 143 8.66 -10.61 2.61
#